data_ab65a88e1c190e82805551af65e5db68
#
_entry.id   ab65a88e1c190e82805551af65e5db68
#
_cell.length_a   1.000
_cell.length_b   1.000
_cell.length_c   1.000
_cell.angle_alpha   90.00
_cell.angle_beta   90.00
_cell.angle_gamma   90.00
#
_symmetry.space_group_name_H-M   'P 1'
#
loop_
_entity.id
_entity.type
_entity.pdbx_description
1 polymer ?
#
loop_
_entity_poly.entity_id
_entity_poly.type
_entity_poly.pdbx_seq_one_letter_code
_entity_poly.pdbx_strand_id
1 'polypeptide(L)'
;MARVLTVILNWRTPAMTLRAVEAALMALEGIDGAVVVVDNDSGDGSFERLTAEVAANGWDRGPHQVRVLQSGRNGGFGAGNNFGIRAGLPDGSKPDFVYILNSDAFPEPAAIQALL
;
A
#
# COMPACT_ATOMS: atom_id res chain seq x y z
N MET A 1 6.77 -16.01 12.23
CA MET A 1 5.52 -15.66 11.53
C MET A 1 5.86 -14.92 10.23
N ALA A 2 5.21 -15.30 9.13
CA ALA A 2 5.45 -14.65 7.84
C ALA A 2 4.98 -13.19 7.86
N ARG A 3 5.76 -12.31 7.26
CA ARG A 3 5.48 -10.87 7.20
C ARG A 3 5.17 -10.49 5.75
N VAL A 4 4.09 -9.74 5.57
CA VAL A 4 3.56 -9.38 4.26
C VAL A 4 3.66 -7.87 4.05
N LEU A 5 4.19 -7.49 2.88
CA LEU A 5 4.12 -6.10 2.42
C LEU A 5 3.10 -6.02 1.28
N THR A 6 2.07 -5.23 1.46
CA THR A 6 1.11 -4.94 0.41
C THR A 6 1.49 -3.63 -0.26
N VAL A 7 1.66 -3.66 -1.57
CA VAL A 7 2.02 -2.49 -2.39
C VAL A 7 0.82 -2.09 -3.22
N ILE A 8 0.38 -0.84 -3.07
CA ILE A 8 -0.74 -0.28 -3.82
C ILE A 8 -0.22 0.91 -4.63
N LEU A 9 -0.36 0.83 -5.94
CA LEU A 9 0.07 1.90 -6.82
C LEU A 9 -1.10 2.86 -7.09
N ASN A 10 -0.86 4.15 -6.88
CA ASN A 10 -1.82 5.20 -7.21
C ASN A 10 -1.31 6.04 -8.37
N TRP A 11 -2.18 6.27 -9.34
CA TRP A 11 -1.99 7.29 -10.35
C TRP A 11 -3.35 7.92 -10.65
N ARG A 12 -3.56 9.12 -10.11
CA ARG A 12 -4.77 9.94 -10.32
C ARG A 12 -6.09 9.28 -9.91
N THR A 13 -6.04 8.29 -8.99
CA THR A 13 -7.23 7.59 -8.50
C THR A 13 -7.26 7.55 -6.97
N PRO A 14 -7.13 8.69 -6.27
CA PRO A 14 -6.97 8.66 -4.81
C PRO A 14 -8.16 8.05 -4.08
N ALA A 15 -9.39 8.28 -4.53
CA ALA A 15 -10.57 7.70 -3.88
C ALA A 15 -10.57 6.19 -3.95
N MET A 16 -10.25 5.62 -5.14
CA MET A 16 -10.17 4.17 -5.31
C MET A 16 -9.00 3.59 -4.53
N THR A 17 -7.87 4.29 -4.51
CA THR A 17 -6.69 3.88 -3.75
C THR A 17 -7.01 3.81 -2.26
N LEU A 18 -7.73 4.77 -1.71
CA LEU A 18 -8.14 4.76 -0.30
C LEU A 18 -9.04 3.57 0.03
N ARG A 19 -9.94 3.20 -0.88
CA ARG A 19 -10.76 1.99 -0.70
C ARG A 19 -9.91 0.73 -0.74
N ALA A 20 -8.92 0.69 -1.63
CA ALA A 20 -7.99 -0.43 -1.71
C ALA A 20 -7.16 -0.58 -0.42
N VAL A 21 -6.72 0.55 0.16
CA VAL A 21 -6.03 0.55 1.46
C VAL A 21 -6.92 -0.05 2.54
N GLU A 22 -8.16 0.41 2.62
CA GLU A 22 -9.10 -0.08 3.63
C GLU A 22 -9.32 -1.60 3.48
N ALA A 23 -9.52 -2.07 2.25
CA ALA A 23 -9.69 -3.50 1.97
C ALA A 23 -8.43 -4.29 2.32
N ALA A 24 -7.25 -3.75 2.03
CA ALA A 24 -5.98 -4.40 2.36
C ALA A 24 -5.78 -4.51 3.88
N LEU A 25 -6.14 -3.48 4.63
CA LEU A 25 -6.06 -3.51 6.09
C LEU A 25 -6.97 -4.58 6.68
N MET A 26 -8.19 -4.73 6.14
CA MET A 26 -9.09 -5.78 6.56
C MET A 26 -8.51 -7.17 6.23
N ALA A 27 -7.91 -7.32 5.07
CA ALA A 27 -7.29 -8.58 4.66
C ALA A 27 -6.06 -8.94 5.50
N LEU A 28 -5.38 -7.95 6.07
CA LEU A 28 -4.21 -8.18 6.94
C LEU A 28 -4.57 -8.46 8.39
N GLU A 29 -5.84 -8.44 8.77
CA GLU A 29 -6.25 -8.71 10.14
C GLU A 29 -5.73 -10.08 10.59
N GLY A 30 -5.00 -10.09 11.71
CA GLY A 30 -4.39 -11.32 12.23
C GLY A 30 -3.08 -11.72 11.54
N ILE A 31 -2.63 -10.95 10.55
CA ILE A 31 -1.39 -11.22 9.79
C ILE A 31 -0.37 -10.13 10.13
N ASP A 32 0.90 -10.50 10.29
CA ASP A 32 1.98 -9.52 10.47
C ASP A 32 2.31 -8.90 9.11
N GLY A 33 2.04 -7.63 8.97
CA GLY A 33 2.25 -6.96 7.69
C GLY A 33 2.04 -5.47 7.74
N ALA A 34 2.32 -4.84 6.60
CA ALA A 34 2.19 -3.41 6.43
C ALA A 34 1.77 -3.09 4.99
N VAL A 35 1.35 -1.84 4.78
CA VAL A 35 0.90 -1.36 3.47
C VAL A 35 1.78 -0.19 3.05
N VAL A 36 2.22 -0.19 1.80
CA VAL A 36 2.85 0.97 1.19
C VAL A 36 2.03 1.39 -0.02
N VAL A 37 1.64 2.66 -0.04
CA VAL A 37 0.96 3.28 -1.19
C VAL A 37 2.01 4.10 -1.92
N VAL A 38 2.18 3.84 -3.21
CA VAL A 38 3.12 4.60 -4.05
C VAL A 38 2.32 5.50 -4.97
N ASP A 39 2.49 6.81 -4.82
CA ASP A 39 1.97 7.76 -5.80
C ASP A 39 2.97 7.91 -6.94
N ASN A 40 2.54 7.56 -8.13
CA ASN A 40 3.42 7.48 -9.29
C ASN A 40 3.45 8.80 -10.07
N ASP A 41 3.67 9.89 -9.34
CA ASP A 41 3.76 11.26 -9.86
C ASP A 41 2.46 11.70 -10.54
N SER A 42 1.35 11.59 -9.81
CA SER A 42 0.02 11.96 -10.32
C SER A 42 -0.10 13.43 -10.71
N GLY A 43 0.51 14.31 -9.93
CA GLY A 43 0.51 15.74 -10.20
C GLY A 43 -0.84 16.43 -10.03
N ASP A 44 -1.80 15.75 -9.41
CA ASP A 44 -3.18 16.25 -9.25
C ASP A 44 -3.59 16.42 -7.77
N GLY A 45 -2.62 16.40 -6.84
CA GLY A 45 -2.90 16.47 -5.42
C GLY A 45 -3.15 15.11 -4.76
N SER A 46 -3.05 14.01 -5.52
CA SER A 46 -3.29 12.67 -4.96
C SER A 46 -2.38 12.36 -3.80
N PHE A 47 -1.08 12.66 -3.91
CA PHE A 47 -0.11 12.35 -2.87
C PHE A 47 -0.49 13.03 -1.55
N GLU A 48 -0.80 14.33 -1.61
CA GLU A 48 -1.16 15.13 -0.44
C GLU A 48 -2.46 14.63 0.17
N ARG A 49 -3.45 14.30 -0.68
CA ARG A 49 -4.74 13.77 -0.21
C ARG A 49 -4.57 12.42 0.45
N LEU A 50 -3.81 11.52 -0.15
CA LEU A 50 -3.57 10.18 0.41
C LEU A 50 -2.85 10.28 1.75
N THR A 51 -1.83 11.13 1.84
CA THR A 51 -1.10 11.34 3.09
C THR A 51 -2.01 11.86 4.19
N ALA A 52 -2.85 12.86 3.87
CA ALA A 52 -3.77 13.45 4.84
C ALA A 52 -4.83 12.44 5.31
N GLU A 53 -5.40 11.67 4.40
CA GLU A 53 -6.43 10.69 4.73
C GLU A 53 -5.87 9.53 5.56
N VAL A 54 -4.68 9.06 5.23
CA VAL A 54 -4.00 8.01 6.01
C VAL A 54 -3.79 8.48 7.45
N ALA A 55 -3.32 9.71 7.63
CA ALA A 55 -3.13 10.29 8.96
C ALA A 55 -4.45 10.48 9.70
N ALA A 56 -5.47 11.00 9.01
CA ALA A 56 -6.79 11.25 9.60
C ALA A 56 -7.45 9.95 10.09
N ASN A 57 -7.25 8.85 9.39
CA ASN A 57 -7.78 7.55 9.78
C ASN A 57 -6.90 6.82 10.79
N GLY A 58 -5.74 7.36 11.15
CA GLY A 58 -4.81 6.72 12.08
C GLY A 58 -4.09 5.50 11.48
N TRP A 59 -4.15 5.31 10.19
CA TRP A 59 -3.56 4.15 9.52
C TRP A 59 -2.03 4.15 9.54
N ASP A 60 -1.42 5.30 9.65
CA ASP A 60 0.04 5.46 9.76
C ASP A 60 0.58 5.04 11.14
N ARG A 61 -0.31 4.83 12.11
CA ARG A 61 0.01 4.48 13.49
C ARG A 61 -0.62 3.17 13.94
N GLY A 62 -1.31 2.49 13.04
CA GLY A 62 -2.03 1.26 13.36
C GLY A 62 -1.12 0.03 13.39
N PRO A 63 -1.70 -1.14 13.68
CA PRO A 63 -0.94 -2.41 13.74
C PRO A 63 -0.40 -2.83 12.37
N HIS A 64 -1.02 -2.36 11.28
CA HIS A 64 -0.54 -2.55 9.92
C HIS A 64 -0.22 -1.18 9.33
N GLN A 65 0.95 -0.66 9.64
CA GLN A 65 1.31 0.71 9.30
C GLN A 65 1.21 0.96 7.80
N VAL A 66 0.48 2.02 7.43
CA VAL A 66 0.35 2.46 6.05
C VAL A 66 1.28 3.65 5.82
N ARG A 67 2.13 3.55 4.80
CA ARG A 67 3.00 4.64 4.37
C ARG A 67 2.59 5.07 2.97
N VAL A 68 2.65 6.37 2.72
CA VAL A 68 2.41 6.95 1.39
C VAL A 68 3.73 7.51 0.89
N LEU A 69 4.20 7.01 -0.23
CA LEU A 69 5.49 7.39 -0.81
C LEU A 69 5.28 7.97 -2.21
N GLN A 70 6.14 8.90 -2.59
CA GLN A 70 6.15 9.51 -3.92
C GLN A 70 7.32 8.92 -4.71
N SER A 71 7.02 8.31 -5.87
CA SER A 71 8.08 7.77 -6.73
C SER A 71 8.84 8.86 -7.48
N GLY A 72 8.23 10.04 -7.65
CA GLY A 72 8.82 11.18 -8.32
C GLY A 72 8.69 11.17 -9.83
N ARG A 73 8.17 10.11 -10.41
CA ARG A 73 7.91 10.03 -11.86
C ARG A 73 6.97 8.88 -12.17
N ASN A 74 6.24 9.01 -13.27
CA ASN A 74 5.45 7.91 -13.79
C ASN A 74 6.31 7.08 -14.76
N GLY A 75 7.04 6.11 -14.22
CA GLY A 75 7.85 5.17 -14.98
C GLY A 75 7.08 3.91 -15.37
N GLY A 76 5.74 3.93 -15.24
CA GLY A 76 4.89 2.81 -15.50
C GLY A 76 4.59 1.98 -14.26
N PHE A 77 3.71 1.00 -14.43
CA PHE A 77 3.22 0.16 -13.34
C PHE A 77 4.36 -0.62 -12.66
N GLY A 78 5.21 -1.26 -13.46
CA GLY A 78 6.32 -2.06 -12.91
C GLY A 78 7.32 -1.23 -12.12
N ALA A 79 7.69 -0.05 -12.62
CA ALA A 79 8.63 0.82 -11.93
C ALA A 79 8.07 1.33 -10.61
N GLY A 80 6.78 1.71 -10.58
CA GLY A 80 6.12 2.15 -9.35
C GLY A 80 6.04 1.05 -8.30
N ASN A 81 5.67 -0.16 -8.71
CA ASN A 81 5.63 -1.30 -7.80
C ASN A 81 7.01 -1.66 -7.27
N ASN A 82 8.04 -1.64 -8.12
CA ASN A 82 9.42 -1.88 -7.67
C ASN A 82 9.87 -0.84 -6.65
N PHE A 83 9.48 0.41 -6.84
CA PHE A 83 9.77 1.46 -5.86
C PHE A 83 9.18 1.11 -4.48
N GLY A 84 7.92 0.66 -4.45
CA GLY A 84 7.26 0.24 -3.22
C GLY A 84 7.91 -0.98 -2.58
N ILE A 85 8.27 -1.97 -3.40
CA ILE A 85 8.94 -3.18 -2.91
C ILE A 85 10.28 -2.85 -2.27
N ARG A 86 11.06 -1.98 -2.89
CA ARG A 86 12.37 -1.57 -2.36
C ARG A 86 12.26 -0.81 -1.04
N ALA A 87 11.14 -0.14 -0.79
CA ALA A 87 10.93 0.54 0.47
C ALA A 87 10.91 -0.43 1.65
N GLY A 88 10.50 -1.68 1.41
CA GLY A 88 10.47 -2.71 2.44
C GLY A 88 9.41 -2.46 3.51
N LEU A 89 9.53 -3.17 4.61
CA LEU A 89 8.67 -2.98 5.77
C LEU A 89 9.05 -1.71 6.52
N PRO A 90 8.17 -1.17 7.39
CA PRO A 90 8.45 0.09 8.11
C PRO A 90 9.74 0.10 8.91
N ASP A 91 10.20 -1.06 9.37
CA ASP A 91 11.47 -1.18 10.12
C ASP A 91 12.69 -1.36 9.21
N GLY A 92 12.50 -1.29 7.89
CA GLY A 92 13.57 -1.45 6.91
C GLY A 92 13.89 -2.89 6.55
N SER A 93 13.26 -3.86 7.18
CA SER A 93 13.49 -5.27 6.86
C SER A 93 12.77 -5.69 5.59
N LYS A 94 13.19 -6.82 5.03
CA LYS A 94 12.53 -7.39 3.86
C LYS A 94 11.32 -8.22 4.29
N PRO A 95 10.19 -8.11 3.56
CA PRO A 95 9.04 -8.98 3.82
C PRO A 95 9.30 -10.40 3.31
N ASP A 96 8.58 -11.36 3.87
CA ASP A 96 8.56 -12.73 3.37
C ASP A 96 7.74 -12.85 2.10
N PHE A 97 6.67 -12.05 1.99
CA PHE A 97 5.78 -12.01 0.85
C PHE A 97 5.45 -10.59 0.47
N VAL A 98 5.31 -10.34 -0.82
CA VAL A 98 4.85 -9.06 -1.37
C VAL A 98 3.54 -9.32 -2.12
N TYR A 99 2.50 -8.57 -1.75
CA TYR A 99 1.21 -8.62 -2.41
C TYR A 99 1.00 -7.31 -3.15
N ILE A 100 0.92 -7.36 -4.48
CA ILE A 100 0.76 -6.18 -5.32
C ILE A 100 -0.70 -6.02 -5.69
N LEU A 101 -1.24 -4.83 -5.40
CA LEU A 101 -2.64 -4.50 -5.63
C LEU A 101 -2.76 -3.29 -6.54
N ASN A 102 -3.63 -3.37 -7.55
CA ASN A 102 -4.02 -2.18 -8.29
C ASN A 102 -5.01 -1.36 -7.47
N SER A 103 -5.07 -0.05 -7.70
CA SER A 103 -5.97 0.83 -6.96
C SER A 103 -7.45 0.47 -7.12
N ASP A 104 -7.80 -0.23 -8.20
CA ASP A 104 -9.17 -0.68 -8.47
C ASP A 104 -9.46 -2.10 -7.99
N ALA A 105 -8.50 -2.74 -7.32
CA ALA A 105 -8.66 -4.11 -6.82
C ALA A 105 -9.02 -4.08 -5.33
N PHE A 106 -9.94 -4.96 -4.94
CA PHE A 106 -10.40 -5.09 -3.56
C PHE A 106 -10.27 -6.55 -3.13
N PRO A 107 -9.19 -6.89 -2.40
CA PRO A 107 -8.97 -8.29 -2.04
C PRO A 107 -10.02 -8.78 -1.05
N GLU A 108 -10.42 -10.03 -1.20
CA GLU A 108 -11.19 -10.71 -0.17
C GLU A 108 -10.30 -10.86 1.08
N PRO A 109 -10.86 -10.75 2.30
CA PRO A 109 -10.04 -10.91 3.51
C PRO A 109 -9.21 -12.18 3.55
N ALA A 110 -9.71 -13.28 2.98
CA ALA A 110 -9.00 -14.55 2.96
C ALA A 110 -7.91 -14.62 1.89
N ALA A 111 -7.85 -13.67 0.95
CA ALA A 111 -6.96 -13.75 -0.21
C ALA A 111 -5.48 -13.73 0.20
N ILE A 112 -5.11 -12.86 1.13
CA ILE A 112 -3.73 -12.77 1.61
C ILE A 112 -3.38 -13.99 2.45
N GLN A 113 -4.30 -14.47 3.29
CA GLN A 113 -4.07 -15.68 4.09
C GLN A 113 -3.84 -16.90 3.20
N ALA A 114 -4.52 -16.98 2.06
CA ALA A 114 -4.35 -18.08 1.13
C ALA A 114 -2.96 -18.12 0.49
N LEU A 115 -2.22 -17.00 0.49
CA LEU A 115 -0.86 -16.92 -0.02
C LEU A 115 0.18 -17.42 0.99
N LEU A 116 -0.19 -17.48 2.22
CA LEU A 116 0.70 -17.86 3.32
C LEU A 116 0.63 -19.36 3.60
#